data_7e77ba55c5f42aa534c698110d0b8ba0
#
_entry.id   7e77ba55c5f42aa534c698110d0b8ba0
#
_cell.length_a   1.000
_cell.length_b   1.000
_cell.length_c   1.000
_cell.angle_alpha   90.00
_cell.angle_beta   90.00
_cell.angle_gamma   90.00
#
_symmetry.space_group_name_H-M   'P 1'
#
loop_
_entity.id
_entity.type
_entity.pdbx_description
1 polymer ?
#
loop_
_entity_poly.entity_id
_entity_poly.type
_entity_poly.pdbx_seq_one_letter_code
_entity_poly.pdbx_strand_id
1 'polypeptide(L)'
;MEIENKIMTRENAKVQIKKWQNKGEKVVFTNGCFDILHAGHIRYLSKAKSIGDHLVIGLNTDNSVKKLKGTNRPLQNEQDRALILAGLEAVDLVVLFGEDTPLEIITFLKPDILVKGSDYSIDNIVGAKEIVQWGGKVETIEFVNGKSTSLIIEKLEKNETN
;
A
#
# COMPACT_ATOMS: atom_id res chain seq x y z
N MET A 1 14.42 8.99 12.31
CA MET A 1 14.69 7.68 11.65
C MET A 1 15.02 7.99 10.20
N GLU A 2 16.09 7.44 9.71
CA GLU A 2 16.39 7.57 8.27
C GLU A 2 15.28 6.93 7.46
N ILE A 3 14.93 7.56 6.35
CA ILE A 3 13.78 7.14 5.51
C ILE A 3 13.94 5.70 5.06
N GLU A 4 15.16 5.31 4.69
CA GLU A 4 15.50 3.96 4.23
C GLU A 4 15.21 2.87 5.28
N ASN A 5 15.29 3.20 6.56
CA ASN A 5 14.97 2.26 7.64
C ASN A 5 13.49 1.86 7.70
N LYS A 6 12.62 2.60 7.01
CA LYS A 6 11.21 2.24 6.84
C LYS A 6 11.00 1.18 5.74
N ILE A 7 11.98 0.93 4.88
CA ILE A 7 11.90 -0.09 3.82
C ILE A 7 12.51 -1.37 4.36
N MET A 8 11.70 -2.41 4.53
CA MET A 8 12.11 -3.63 5.20
C MET A 8 11.80 -4.89 4.38
N THR A 9 12.59 -5.95 4.60
CA THR A 9 12.20 -7.29 4.19
C THR A 9 10.93 -7.71 4.94
N ARG A 10 10.19 -8.67 4.41
CA ARG A 10 8.96 -9.16 5.07
C ARG A 10 9.24 -9.75 6.46
N GLU A 11 10.40 -10.38 6.65
CA GLU A 11 10.83 -10.96 7.94
C GLU A 11 11.08 -9.86 8.98
N ASN A 12 11.83 -8.81 8.63
CA ASN A 12 12.10 -7.69 9.51
C ASN A 12 10.82 -6.89 9.81
N ALA A 13 9.98 -6.70 8.81
CA ALA A 13 8.67 -6.06 8.96
C ALA A 13 7.78 -6.82 9.94
N LYS A 14 7.73 -8.16 9.84
CA LYS A 14 6.98 -8.98 10.80
C LYS A 14 7.47 -8.83 12.22
N VAL A 15 8.77 -8.78 12.43
CA VAL A 15 9.36 -8.54 13.75
C VAL A 15 8.96 -7.16 14.28
N GLN A 16 9.02 -6.15 13.43
CA GLN A 16 8.65 -4.78 13.81
C GLN A 16 7.15 -4.66 14.13
N ILE A 17 6.29 -5.23 13.30
CA ILE A 17 4.83 -5.28 13.53
C ILE A 17 4.51 -5.95 14.87
N LYS A 18 5.14 -7.09 15.15
CA LYS A 18 4.98 -7.79 16.44
C LYS A 18 5.40 -6.93 17.63
N LYS A 19 6.48 -6.15 17.52
CA LYS A 19 6.90 -5.22 18.58
C LYS A 19 5.83 -4.15 18.85
N TRP A 20 5.21 -3.60 17.81
CA TRP A 20 4.11 -2.63 17.95
C TRP A 20 2.88 -3.27 18.60
N GLN A 21 2.45 -4.41 18.08
CA GLN A 21 1.29 -5.15 18.60
C GLN A 21 1.45 -5.57 20.08
N ASN A 22 2.65 -5.97 20.48
CA ASN A 22 2.95 -6.32 21.89
C ASN A 22 2.85 -5.12 22.85
N LYS A 23 2.92 -3.90 22.33
CA LYS A 23 2.67 -2.66 23.09
C LYS A 23 1.19 -2.23 23.07
N GLY A 24 0.32 -3.00 22.40
CA GLY A 24 -1.09 -2.68 22.21
C GLY A 24 -1.36 -1.70 21.05
N GLU A 25 -0.33 -1.36 20.26
CA GLU A 25 -0.44 -0.45 19.12
C GLU A 25 -1.07 -1.17 17.91
N LYS A 26 -1.95 -0.47 17.19
CA LYS A 26 -2.70 -1.03 16.06
C LYS A 26 -1.98 -0.79 14.74
N VAL A 27 -1.76 -1.85 13.99
CA VAL A 27 -1.11 -1.82 12.68
C VAL A 27 -2.13 -1.87 11.57
N VAL A 28 -2.12 -0.84 10.73
CA VAL A 28 -2.92 -0.71 9.52
C VAL A 28 -2.09 -1.17 8.33
N PHE A 29 -2.69 -1.94 7.44
CA PHE A 29 -2.06 -2.39 6.19
C PHE A 29 -2.91 -1.98 4.99
N THR A 30 -2.24 -1.48 3.97
CA THR A 30 -2.79 -1.33 2.63
C THR A 30 -1.73 -1.73 1.60
N ASN A 31 -2.14 -1.96 0.36
CA ASN A 31 -1.21 -2.30 -0.72
C ASN A 31 -1.55 -1.59 -2.01
N GLY A 32 -0.59 -1.53 -2.90
CA GLY A 32 -0.76 -0.96 -4.23
C GLY A 32 0.52 -0.85 -5.03
N CYS A 33 0.39 -0.39 -6.27
CA CYS A 33 1.51 -0.17 -7.18
C CYS A 33 2.21 1.17 -6.92
N PHE A 34 1.46 2.20 -6.58
CA PHE A 34 1.96 3.54 -6.26
C PHE A 34 3.03 4.03 -7.27
N ASP A 35 2.70 3.96 -8.55
CA ASP A 35 3.67 4.28 -9.60
C ASP A 35 3.98 5.77 -9.64
N ILE A 36 2.96 6.61 -9.86
CA ILE A 36 3.07 8.07 -9.73
C ILE A 36 2.15 8.52 -8.61
N LEU A 37 2.74 9.09 -7.56
CA LEU A 37 1.97 9.63 -6.46
C LEU A 37 1.27 10.93 -6.86
N HIS A 38 0.05 11.09 -6.37
CA HIS A 38 -0.76 12.31 -6.52
C HIS A 38 -1.50 12.61 -5.22
N ALA A 39 -2.16 13.77 -5.16
CA ALA A 39 -2.84 14.20 -3.95
C ALA A 39 -3.88 13.19 -3.41
N GLY A 40 -4.50 12.41 -4.29
CA GLY A 40 -5.42 11.34 -3.91
C GLY A 40 -4.74 10.26 -3.05
N HIS A 41 -3.53 9.83 -3.43
CA HIS A 41 -2.74 8.90 -2.62
C HIS A 41 -2.38 9.48 -1.25
N ILE A 42 -1.96 10.75 -1.20
CA ILE A 42 -1.57 11.39 0.07
C ILE A 42 -2.76 11.42 1.03
N ARG A 43 -3.94 11.84 0.56
CA ARG A 43 -5.18 11.87 1.37
C ARG A 43 -5.60 10.48 1.82
N TYR A 44 -5.54 9.50 0.91
CA TYR A 44 -5.85 8.10 1.21
C TYR A 44 -4.93 7.54 2.30
N LEU A 45 -3.61 7.71 2.15
CA LEU A 45 -2.63 7.20 3.11
C LEU A 45 -2.72 7.92 4.46
N SER A 46 -2.92 9.25 4.48
CA SER A 46 -3.17 9.99 5.71
C SER A 46 -4.42 9.50 6.44
N LYS A 47 -5.50 9.23 5.70
CA LYS A 47 -6.72 8.67 6.28
C LYS A 47 -6.50 7.26 6.80
N ALA A 48 -5.80 6.40 6.05
CA ALA A 48 -5.45 5.06 6.49
C ALA A 48 -4.62 5.09 7.79
N LYS A 49 -3.61 5.96 7.87
CA LYS A 49 -2.81 6.16 9.09
C LYS A 49 -3.67 6.55 10.30
N SER A 50 -4.67 7.40 10.11
CA SER A 50 -5.54 7.88 11.21
C SER A 50 -6.45 6.80 11.83
N ILE A 51 -6.54 5.63 11.21
CA ILE A 51 -7.36 4.50 11.69
C ILE A 51 -6.63 3.66 12.75
N GLY A 52 -5.30 3.74 12.79
CA GLY A 52 -4.47 3.01 13.76
C GLY A 52 -3.21 3.79 14.12
N ASP A 53 -2.28 3.11 14.76
CA ASP A 53 -1.05 3.74 15.24
C ASP A 53 0.08 3.70 14.22
N HIS A 54 0.14 2.65 13.39
CA HIS A 54 1.18 2.45 12.38
C HIS A 54 0.58 2.06 11.03
N LEU A 55 1.10 2.66 9.95
CA LEU A 55 0.71 2.34 8.58
C LEU A 55 1.83 1.59 7.85
N VAL A 56 1.52 0.38 7.41
CA VAL A 56 2.38 -0.49 6.62
C VAL A 56 1.86 -0.57 5.19
N ILE A 57 2.74 -0.35 4.22
CA ILE A 57 2.42 -0.43 2.80
C ILE A 57 3.01 -1.72 2.21
N GLY A 58 2.17 -2.57 1.64
CA GLY A 58 2.58 -3.61 0.71
C GLY A 58 2.75 -3.01 -0.68
N LEU A 59 3.97 -2.96 -1.17
CA LEU A 59 4.30 -2.38 -2.47
C LEU A 59 4.53 -3.46 -3.51
N ASN A 60 3.78 -3.44 -4.61
CA ASN A 60 3.98 -4.36 -5.72
C ASN A 60 5.38 -4.18 -6.34
N THR A 61 6.10 -5.28 -6.54
CA THR A 61 7.35 -5.28 -7.31
C THR A 61 7.14 -4.86 -8.76
N ASP A 62 8.20 -4.48 -9.46
CA ASP A 62 8.13 -4.11 -10.88
C ASP A 62 7.51 -5.22 -11.73
N ASN A 63 7.91 -6.47 -11.50
CA ASN A 63 7.34 -7.61 -12.21
C ASN A 63 5.84 -7.80 -11.94
N SER A 64 5.42 -7.63 -10.70
CA SER A 64 4.00 -7.68 -10.33
C SER A 64 3.19 -6.57 -10.99
N VAL A 65 3.71 -5.35 -11.05
CA VAL A 65 3.06 -4.24 -11.75
C VAL A 65 2.92 -4.50 -13.25
N LYS A 66 3.96 -5.04 -13.89
CA LYS A 66 3.92 -5.42 -15.32
C LYS A 66 2.82 -6.43 -15.62
N LYS A 67 2.68 -7.44 -14.77
CA LYS A 67 1.59 -8.44 -14.90
C LYS A 67 0.21 -7.82 -14.77
N LEU A 68 0.02 -6.87 -13.86
CA LEU A 68 -1.27 -6.24 -13.57
C LEU A 68 -1.64 -5.16 -14.59
N LYS A 69 -0.68 -4.37 -15.06
CA LYS A 69 -0.91 -3.13 -15.81
C LYS A 69 -0.30 -3.08 -17.22
N GLY A 70 0.44 -4.12 -17.59
CA GLY A 70 1.11 -4.20 -18.90
C GLY A 70 2.60 -3.82 -18.87
N THR A 71 3.28 -4.10 -19.97
CA THR A 71 4.75 -4.02 -20.09
C THR A 71 5.32 -2.60 -20.00
N ASN A 72 4.48 -1.57 -20.23
CA ASN A 72 4.87 -0.16 -20.14
C ASN A 72 4.83 0.39 -18.70
N ARG A 73 4.46 -0.44 -17.73
CA ARG A 73 4.36 -0.07 -16.32
C ARG A 73 5.25 -0.99 -15.47
N PRO A 74 5.81 -0.55 -14.34
CA PRO A 74 5.71 0.81 -13.81
C PRO A 74 6.63 1.80 -14.57
N LEU A 75 6.36 3.10 -14.41
CA LEU A 75 7.24 4.17 -14.90
C LEU A 75 8.42 4.39 -13.97
N GLN A 76 8.22 4.20 -12.68
CA GLN A 76 9.27 4.27 -11.66
C GLN A 76 9.58 2.87 -11.14
N ASN A 77 10.87 2.56 -10.96
CA ASN A 77 11.30 1.28 -10.40
C ASN A 77 10.86 1.12 -8.93
N GLU A 78 10.84 -0.12 -8.45
CA GLU A 78 10.33 -0.44 -7.11
C GLU A 78 11.13 0.21 -5.98
N GLN A 79 12.44 0.44 -6.15
CA GLN A 79 13.29 1.10 -5.16
C GLN A 79 12.90 2.57 -5.01
N ASP A 80 12.72 3.28 -6.12
CA ASP A 80 12.30 4.69 -6.11
C ASP A 80 10.88 4.82 -5.54
N ARG A 81 9.95 3.95 -5.94
CA ARG A 81 8.59 3.94 -5.41
C ARG A 81 8.57 3.70 -3.90
N ALA A 82 9.38 2.74 -3.42
CA ALA A 82 9.50 2.46 -2.00
C ALA A 82 10.06 3.65 -1.22
N LEU A 83 11.11 4.30 -1.74
CA LEU A 83 11.72 5.47 -1.11
C LEU A 83 10.75 6.66 -1.03
N ILE A 84 10.02 6.94 -2.10
CA ILE A 84 9.02 8.01 -2.15
C ILE A 84 7.92 7.76 -1.10
N LEU A 85 7.41 6.53 -1.00
CA LEU A 85 6.42 6.16 0.01
C LEU A 85 6.97 6.28 1.43
N ALA A 86 8.19 5.80 1.66
CA ALA A 86 8.85 5.89 2.96
C ALA A 86 9.09 7.34 3.41
N GLY A 87 9.27 8.27 2.46
CA GLY A 87 9.39 9.71 2.71
C GLY A 87 8.10 10.38 3.18
N LEU A 88 6.94 9.75 3.05
CA LEU A 88 5.67 10.30 3.51
C LEU A 88 5.55 10.18 5.03
N GLU A 89 5.09 11.26 5.67
CA GLU A 89 4.86 11.29 7.12
C GLU A 89 3.88 10.20 7.60
N ALA A 90 2.85 9.93 6.81
CA ALA A 90 1.82 8.94 7.14
C ALA A 90 2.31 7.49 7.10
N VAL A 91 3.44 7.20 6.43
CA VAL A 91 3.94 5.84 6.21
C VAL A 91 5.01 5.49 7.23
N ASP A 92 4.80 4.40 7.97
CA ASP A 92 5.75 3.91 8.96
C ASP A 92 6.64 2.79 8.41
N LEU A 93 6.14 2.02 7.42
CA LEU A 93 6.87 0.88 6.88
C LEU A 93 6.42 0.54 5.46
N VAL A 94 7.37 0.15 4.62
CA VAL A 94 7.14 -0.32 3.24
C VAL A 94 7.76 -1.70 3.07
N VAL A 95 6.98 -2.64 2.53
CA VAL A 95 7.39 -4.02 2.26
C VAL A 95 7.06 -4.37 0.82
N LEU A 96 8.04 -4.85 0.06
CA LEU A 96 7.82 -5.33 -1.30
C LEU A 96 7.15 -6.71 -1.32
N PHE A 97 6.24 -6.93 -2.25
CA PHE A 97 5.69 -8.24 -2.55
C PHE A 97 5.51 -8.43 -4.07
N GLY A 98 5.73 -9.64 -4.55
CA GLY A 98 5.70 -9.97 -5.98
C GLY A 98 4.61 -10.97 -6.36
N GLU A 99 3.85 -11.47 -5.41
CA GLU A 99 2.77 -12.43 -5.62
C GLU A 99 1.61 -11.78 -6.40
N ASP A 100 0.80 -12.59 -7.08
CA ASP A 100 -0.31 -12.11 -7.91
C ASP A 100 -1.39 -11.37 -7.10
N THR A 101 -1.54 -11.73 -5.82
CA THR A 101 -2.43 -11.06 -4.87
C THR A 101 -1.68 -10.75 -3.58
N PRO A 102 -2.16 -9.80 -2.75
CA PRO A 102 -1.53 -9.49 -1.47
C PRO A 102 -1.85 -10.50 -0.35
N LEU A 103 -2.53 -11.61 -0.64
CA LEU A 103 -2.97 -12.56 0.39
C LEU A 103 -1.80 -13.11 1.21
N GLU A 104 -0.73 -13.52 0.55
CA GLU A 104 0.43 -14.12 1.22
C GLU A 104 1.13 -13.12 2.15
N ILE A 105 1.37 -11.89 1.69
CA ILE A 105 2.00 -10.88 2.54
C ILE A 105 1.08 -10.46 3.70
N ILE A 106 -0.22 -10.33 3.49
CA ILE A 106 -1.21 -10.04 4.55
C ILE A 106 -1.21 -11.13 5.62
N THR A 107 -1.28 -12.40 5.20
CA THR A 107 -1.32 -13.54 6.14
C THR A 107 0.01 -13.74 6.86
N PHE A 108 1.12 -13.40 6.22
CA PHE A 108 2.44 -13.44 6.83
C PHE A 108 2.63 -12.35 7.89
N LEU A 109 2.27 -11.12 7.58
CA LEU A 109 2.45 -9.96 8.47
C LEU A 109 1.39 -9.90 9.60
N LYS A 110 0.18 -10.35 9.35
CA LYS A 110 -0.97 -10.33 10.28
C LYS A 110 -1.23 -8.94 10.88
N PRO A 111 -1.55 -7.93 10.06
CA PRO A 111 -1.92 -6.62 10.56
C PRO A 111 -3.24 -6.67 11.34
N ASP A 112 -3.53 -5.62 12.12
CA ASP A 112 -4.79 -5.49 12.86
C ASP A 112 -5.93 -4.96 12.00
N ILE A 113 -5.61 -4.10 11.03
CA ILE A 113 -6.59 -3.42 10.18
C ILE A 113 -6.13 -3.50 8.73
N LEU A 114 -7.01 -3.99 7.85
CA LEU A 114 -6.81 -3.98 6.40
C LEU A 114 -7.63 -2.85 5.79
N VAL A 115 -6.98 -1.98 5.03
CA VAL A 115 -7.61 -0.83 4.38
C VAL A 115 -7.57 -0.97 2.86
N LYS A 116 -8.69 -0.71 2.21
CA LYS A 116 -8.85 -0.66 0.76
C LYS A 116 -9.71 0.52 0.34
N GLY A 117 -9.65 0.87 -0.94
CA GLY A 117 -10.57 1.85 -1.51
C GLY A 117 -12.01 1.36 -1.50
N SER A 118 -12.97 2.29 -1.40
CA SER A 118 -14.41 1.99 -1.31
C SER A 118 -15.03 1.48 -2.61
N ASP A 119 -14.29 1.44 -3.72
CA ASP A 119 -14.69 0.78 -4.97
C ASP A 119 -14.74 -0.76 -4.85
N TYR A 120 -14.18 -1.33 -3.76
CA TYR A 120 -14.29 -2.74 -3.42
C TYR A 120 -15.40 -2.98 -2.40
N SER A 121 -16.23 -4.01 -2.60
CA SER A 121 -17.06 -4.53 -1.52
C SER A 121 -16.18 -5.32 -0.55
N ILE A 122 -16.46 -5.24 0.75
CA ILE A 122 -15.65 -5.89 1.81
C ILE A 122 -15.46 -7.39 1.54
N ASP A 123 -16.50 -8.07 1.08
CA ASP A 123 -16.47 -9.51 0.78
C ASP A 123 -15.52 -9.89 -0.37
N ASN A 124 -15.21 -8.95 -1.26
CA ASN A 124 -14.32 -9.14 -2.40
C ASN A 124 -12.89 -8.66 -2.15
N ILE A 125 -12.60 -8.12 -0.97
CA ILE A 125 -11.26 -7.69 -0.61
C ILE A 125 -10.40 -8.90 -0.26
N VAL A 126 -9.28 -9.06 -0.97
CA VAL A 126 -8.29 -10.11 -0.70
C VAL A 126 -7.74 -9.94 0.72
N GLY A 127 -7.79 -11.01 1.52
CA GLY A 127 -7.35 -11.01 2.91
C GLY A 127 -8.43 -10.63 3.94
N ALA A 128 -9.61 -10.20 3.49
CA ALA A 128 -10.69 -9.77 4.40
C ALA A 128 -11.17 -10.89 5.32
N LYS A 129 -11.33 -12.11 4.81
CA LYS A 129 -11.73 -13.27 5.61
C LYS A 129 -10.66 -13.66 6.62
N GLU A 130 -9.43 -13.67 6.17
CA GLU A 130 -8.27 -14.06 6.96
C GLU A 130 -8.04 -13.09 8.12
N ILE A 131 -8.11 -11.79 7.88
CA ILE A 131 -7.87 -10.79 8.93
C ILE A 131 -8.91 -10.88 10.06
N VAL A 132 -10.15 -11.16 9.74
CA VAL A 132 -11.22 -11.37 10.72
C VAL A 132 -10.95 -12.61 11.57
N GLN A 133 -10.35 -13.67 11.01
CA GLN A 133 -10.02 -14.90 11.74
C GLN A 133 -9.05 -14.69 12.90
N TRP A 134 -8.12 -13.71 12.80
CA TRP A 134 -7.22 -13.38 13.93
C TRP A 134 -7.66 -12.15 14.74
N GLY A 135 -8.92 -11.73 14.59
CA GLY A 135 -9.50 -10.64 15.38
C GLY A 135 -9.24 -9.24 14.84
N GLY A 136 -8.72 -9.14 13.60
CA GLY A 136 -8.58 -7.87 12.91
C GLY A 136 -9.87 -7.41 12.23
N LYS A 137 -9.82 -6.28 11.56
CA LYS A 137 -10.96 -5.70 10.85
C LYS A 137 -10.57 -5.12 9.49
N VAL A 138 -11.58 -4.93 8.65
CA VAL A 138 -11.46 -4.34 7.32
C VAL A 138 -12.17 -2.99 7.31
N GLU A 139 -11.49 -1.98 6.78
CA GLU A 139 -12.03 -0.63 6.59
C GLU A 139 -11.90 -0.23 5.12
N THR A 140 -12.86 0.53 4.61
CA THR A 140 -12.81 1.11 3.28
C THR A 140 -12.70 2.63 3.37
N ILE A 141 -11.93 3.22 2.45
CA ILE A 141 -11.73 4.66 2.35
C ILE A 141 -12.14 5.11 0.96
N GLU A 142 -12.95 6.17 0.88
CA GLU A 142 -13.35 6.76 -0.39
C GLU A 142 -12.16 7.40 -1.10
N PHE A 143 -12.04 7.14 -2.40
CA PHE A 143 -11.07 7.81 -3.25
C PHE A 143 -11.51 9.24 -3.58
N VAL A 144 -10.53 10.12 -3.80
CA VAL A 144 -10.78 11.47 -4.30
C VAL A 144 -11.09 11.38 -5.80
N ASN A 145 -12.30 11.78 -6.19
CA ASN A 145 -12.73 11.81 -7.59
C ASN A 145 -11.80 12.67 -8.46
N GLY A 146 -11.52 12.18 -9.68
CA GLY A 146 -10.70 12.88 -10.66
C GLY A 146 -9.18 12.81 -10.40
N LYS A 147 -8.73 12.00 -9.45
CA LYS A 147 -7.32 11.78 -9.14
C LYS A 147 -6.94 10.32 -9.40
N SER A 148 -6.09 10.09 -10.40
CA SER A 148 -5.48 8.79 -10.65
C SER A 148 -4.16 8.94 -11.39
N THR A 149 -3.27 7.94 -11.24
CA THR A 149 -2.01 7.87 -11.99
C THR A 149 -2.28 7.78 -13.50
N SER A 150 -3.27 7.02 -13.92
CA SER A 150 -3.66 6.88 -15.33
C SER A 150 -4.09 8.21 -15.95
N LEU A 151 -4.85 9.05 -15.23
CA LEU A 151 -5.23 10.38 -15.71
C LEU A 151 -4.02 11.32 -15.88
N ILE A 152 -3.02 11.23 -15.02
CA ILE A 152 -1.78 12.01 -15.13
C ILE A 152 -1.04 11.59 -16.41
N ILE A 153 -0.88 10.30 -16.65
CA ILE A 153 -0.21 9.74 -17.83
C ILE A 153 -0.93 10.16 -19.10
N GLU A 154 -2.27 10.03 -19.17
CA GLU A 154 -3.07 10.46 -20.32
C GLU A 154 -2.90 11.94 -20.65
N LYS A 155 -2.80 12.80 -19.64
CA LYS A 155 -2.55 14.24 -19.86
C LYS A 155 -1.18 14.51 -20.44
N LEU A 156 -0.17 13.78 -20.00
CA LEU A 156 1.20 13.90 -20.57
C LEU A 156 1.23 13.47 -22.03
N GLU A 157 0.67 12.31 -22.36
CA GLU A 157 0.60 11.79 -23.73
C GLU A 157 -0.15 12.73 -24.68
N LYS A 158 -1.26 13.34 -24.23
CA LYS A 158 -2.00 14.33 -25.04
C LYS A 158 -1.22 15.61 -25.30
N ASN A 159 -0.35 16.01 -24.38
CA ASN A 159 0.49 17.20 -24.56
C ASN A 159 1.69 16.97 -25.48
N GLU A 160 2.15 15.74 -25.65
CA GLU A 160 3.22 15.38 -26.60
C GLU A 160 2.73 15.33 -28.06
N THR A 161 1.43 15.19 -28.28
CA THR A 161 0.81 15.12 -29.63
C THR A 161 0.34 16.47 -30.18
N ASN A 162 0.55 17.58 -29.48
CA ASN A 162 0.33 18.95 -29.90
C ASN A 162 1.64 19.71 -30.05
#